data_be471d0778693dde789683271a625c12
#
_entry.id   be471d0778693dde789683271a625c12
#
_cell.length_a   1.000
_cell.length_b   1.000
_cell.length_c   1.000
_cell.angle_alpha   90.00
_cell.angle_beta   90.00
_cell.angle_gamma   90.00
#
_symmetry.space_group_name_H-M   'P 1'
#
loop_
_entity.id
_entity.type
_entity.pdbx_description
1 polymer ?
#
loop_
_entity_poly.entity_id
_entity_poly.type
_entity_poly.pdbx_seq_one_letter_code
_entity_poly.pdbx_strand_id
1 'polypeptide(L)'
;NYCHNYKKRNKPKPKEELFKLVEPYRRVGKELDCIVPFSGGRDSCYGLHLIVKELEMKPVTYTYDWGMVTDLGRRNISQMCGDMGVENIIVAADISQKRKNIKMNLQAWLKSPHLGMMAMLTAGDKHFFRYVEEIKKQTGIKLNLWGVNPLEQTHFKTGFLGIKPDFEEDKVYTNGVMKQLRYHSKRFKAMLESPGYFNSSLWDTLSGEYYRSFMQKKDYYHIFDYWTWEENIVNDTLIN
;
A
#
# COMPACT_ATOMS: atom_id res chain seq x y z
N ASN A 1 13.10 -20.90 6.31
CA ASN A 1 11.65 -21.18 6.17
C ASN A 1 10.92 -20.08 5.41
N TYR A 2 11.21 -18.79 5.61
CA TYR A 2 10.58 -17.67 4.91
C TYR A 2 10.86 -17.72 3.40
N CYS A 3 12.12 -17.81 2.98
CA CYS A 3 12.51 -17.88 1.57
C CYS A 3 11.94 -19.11 0.83
N HIS A 4 11.74 -20.21 1.56
CA HIS A 4 11.17 -21.45 0.98
C HIS A 4 9.67 -21.30 0.68
N ASN A 5 8.95 -20.65 1.58
CA ASN A 5 7.52 -20.37 1.42
C ASN A 5 7.26 -19.21 0.42
N TYR A 6 8.18 -18.25 0.35
CA TYR A 6 8.14 -17.16 -0.62
C TYR A 6 8.16 -17.67 -2.07
N LYS A 7 9.02 -18.64 -2.40
CA LYS A 7 9.08 -19.23 -3.76
C LYS A 7 7.77 -19.87 -4.20
N LYS A 8 6.97 -20.40 -3.24
CA LYS A 8 5.63 -20.96 -3.55
C LYS A 8 4.59 -19.88 -3.82
N ARG A 9 4.73 -18.72 -3.16
CA ARG A 9 3.81 -17.58 -3.28
C ARG A 9 4.05 -16.74 -4.53
N ASN A 10 5.29 -16.67 -4.98
CA ASN A 10 5.67 -15.84 -6.14
C ASN A 10 5.46 -16.55 -7.48
N LYS A 11 4.47 -17.44 -7.56
CA LYS A 11 4.00 -17.97 -8.85
C LYS A 11 2.90 -17.06 -9.36
N PRO A 12 3.15 -16.27 -10.39
CA PRO A 12 2.12 -15.40 -10.95
C PRO A 12 1.01 -16.27 -11.56
N LYS A 13 -0.21 -15.75 -11.46
CA LYS A 13 -1.36 -16.25 -12.21
C LYS A 13 -1.16 -15.95 -13.70
N PRO A 14 -1.89 -16.64 -14.61
CA PRO A 14 -1.84 -16.32 -16.03
C PRO A 14 -2.21 -14.84 -16.28
N LYS A 15 -1.42 -14.14 -17.09
CA LYS A 15 -1.65 -12.72 -17.43
C LYS A 15 -3.02 -12.48 -18.07
N GLU A 16 -3.45 -13.45 -18.89
CA GLU A 16 -4.73 -13.46 -19.61
C GLU A 16 -5.93 -13.36 -18.67
N GLU A 17 -5.78 -13.83 -17.44
CA GLU A 17 -6.82 -13.70 -16.41
C GLU A 17 -7.00 -12.24 -16.00
N LEU A 18 -5.89 -11.49 -15.78
CA LEU A 18 -5.98 -10.07 -15.47
C LEU A 18 -6.52 -9.27 -16.66
N PHE A 19 -6.10 -9.56 -17.89
CA PHE A 19 -6.67 -8.92 -19.09
C PHE A 19 -8.19 -9.04 -19.13
N LYS A 20 -8.73 -10.23 -18.87
CA LYS A 20 -10.19 -10.44 -18.81
C LYS A 20 -10.85 -9.67 -17.67
N LEU A 21 -10.19 -9.58 -16.50
CA LEU A 21 -10.72 -8.89 -15.33
C LEU A 21 -10.77 -7.37 -15.52
N VAL A 22 -9.82 -6.77 -16.25
CA VAL A 22 -9.76 -5.33 -16.47
C VAL A 22 -10.57 -4.86 -17.68
N GLU A 23 -10.85 -5.74 -18.63
CA GLU A 23 -11.55 -5.42 -19.88
C GLU A 23 -12.87 -4.67 -19.66
N PRO A 24 -13.75 -5.04 -18.71
CA PRO A 24 -15.01 -4.33 -18.46
C PRO A 24 -14.84 -2.88 -17.99
N TYR A 25 -13.64 -2.47 -17.59
CA TYR A 25 -13.34 -1.13 -17.09
C TYR A 25 -12.72 -0.22 -18.13
N ARG A 26 -12.37 -0.74 -19.32
CA ARG A 26 -11.84 0.08 -20.41
C ARG A 26 -12.88 1.08 -20.87
N ARG A 27 -12.48 2.33 -20.98
CA ARG A 27 -13.35 3.43 -21.42
C ARG A 27 -12.97 3.90 -22.82
N VAL A 28 -13.96 4.39 -23.52
CA VAL A 28 -13.80 4.86 -24.90
C VAL A 28 -13.11 6.24 -24.92
N GLY A 29 -12.28 6.48 -25.91
CA GLY A 29 -11.64 7.78 -26.13
C GLY A 29 -10.55 8.10 -25.10
N LYS A 30 -10.58 9.32 -24.57
CA LYS A 30 -9.57 9.82 -23.62
C LYS A 30 -9.93 9.60 -22.15
N GLU A 31 -11.03 8.94 -21.85
CA GLU A 31 -11.42 8.70 -20.47
C GLU A 31 -10.46 7.75 -19.76
N LEU A 32 -10.25 8.00 -18.46
CA LEU A 32 -9.34 7.22 -17.63
C LEU A 32 -10.01 5.93 -17.15
N ASP A 33 -9.29 4.81 -17.23
CA ASP A 33 -9.80 3.46 -16.95
C ASP A 33 -9.64 3.04 -15.48
N CYS A 34 -8.53 3.45 -14.86
CA CYS A 34 -8.17 2.97 -13.53
C CYS A 34 -7.42 4.01 -12.69
N ILE A 35 -7.43 3.78 -11.38
CA ILE A 35 -6.62 4.52 -10.40
C ILE A 35 -5.44 3.64 -9.99
N VAL A 36 -4.24 4.21 -9.98
CA VAL A 36 -3.00 3.54 -9.58
C VAL A 36 -2.37 4.27 -8.40
N PRO A 37 -2.36 3.69 -7.19
CA PRO A 37 -1.61 4.24 -6.08
C PRO A 37 -0.11 4.27 -6.41
N PHE A 38 0.50 5.45 -6.24
CA PHE A 38 1.82 5.71 -6.76
C PHE A 38 2.69 6.45 -5.75
N SER A 39 3.85 5.88 -5.43
CA SER A 39 4.78 6.45 -4.45
C SER A 39 6.07 7.00 -5.06
N GLY A 40 6.31 6.79 -6.35
CA GLY A 40 7.59 7.09 -7.01
C GLY A 40 8.73 6.17 -6.59
N GLY A 41 8.43 5.11 -5.85
CA GLY A 41 9.37 4.03 -5.54
C GLY A 41 9.49 3.04 -6.70
N ARG A 42 10.59 2.29 -6.74
CA ARG A 42 10.93 1.31 -7.79
C ARG A 42 9.74 0.41 -8.16
N ASP A 43 9.13 -0.22 -7.17
CA ASP A 43 8.07 -1.20 -7.40
C ASP A 43 6.81 -0.55 -7.96
N SER A 44 6.45 0.64 -7.47
CA SER A 44 5.30 1.39 -8.00
C SER A 44 5.56 1.91 -9.42
N CYS A 45 6.80 2.31 -9.75
CA CYS A 45 7.17 2.70 -11.11
C CYS A 45 7.06 1.52 -12.08
N TYR A 46 7.57 0.35 -11.68
CA TYR A 46 7.45 -0.85 -12.49
C TYR A 46 5.99 -1.29 -12.66
N GLY A 47 5.19 -1.23 -11.59
CA GLY A 47 3.75 -1.49 -11.67
C GLY A 47 3.03 -0.54 -12.63
N LEU A 48 3.35 0.76 -12.60
CA LEU A 48 2.79 1.74 -13.54
C LEU A 48 3.21 1.44 -14.99
N HIS A 49 4.47 1.10 -15.20
CA HIS A 49 4.96 0.69 -16.53
C HIS A 49 4.14 -0.48 -17.09
N LEU A 50 3.94 -1.54 -16.31
CA LEU A 50 3.15 -2.71 -16.72
C LEU A 50 1.69 -2.34 -17.03
N ILE A 51 1.09 -1.46 -16.24
CA ILE A 51 -0.30 -1.01 -16.45
C ILE A 51 -0.44 -0.22 -17.75
N VAL A 52 0.51 0.66 -18.05
CA VAL A 52 0.46 1.50 -19.25
C VAL A 52 0.92 0.75 -20.50
N LYS A 53 2.03 0.00 -20.42
CA LYS A 53 2.67 -0.61 -21.60
C LYS A 53 2.21 -2.02 -21.91
N GLU A 54 1.95 -2.82 -20.87
CA GLU A 54 1.56 -4.22 -21.07
C GLU A 54 0.03 -4.41 -21.04
N LEU A 55 -0.65 -3.79 -20.06
CA LEU A 55 -2.11 -3.83 -20.00
C LEU A 55 -2.79 -2.81 -20.89
N GLU A 56 -2.05 -1.83 -21.44
CA GLU A 56 -2.57 -0.75 -22.27
C GLU A 56 -3.76 0.00 -21.63
N MET A 57 -3.72 0.16 -20.30
CA MET A 57 -4.72 0.91 -19.55
C MET A 57 -4.37 2.40 -19.52
N LYS A 58 -5.38 3.24 -19.33
CA LYS A 58 -5.26 4.70 -19.19
C LYS A 58 -5.43 5.07 -17.71
N PRO A 59 -4.36 5.02 -16.89
CA PRO A 59 -4.45 5.29 -15.47
C PRO A 59 -4.47 6.78 -15.14
N VAL A 60 -5.06 7.12 -13.99
CA VAL A 60 -4.63 8.27 -13.19
C VAL A 60 -3.86 7.73 -11.99
N THR A 61 -2.70 8.29 -11.72
CA THR A 61 -1.94 7.94 -10.51
C THR A 61 -2.43 8.73 -9.31
N TYR A 62 -2.28 8.15 -8.13
CA TYR A 62 -2.68 8.76 -6.87
C TYR A 62 -1.57 8.63 -5.83
N THR A 63 -1.17 9.75 -5.25
CA THR A 63 -0.16 9.82 -4.19
C THR A 63 -0.76 10.42 -2.92
N TYR A 64 -0.63 9.71 -1.80
CA TYR A 64 -0.95 10.24 -0.48
C TYR A 64 0.31 10.76 0.20
N ASP A 65 0.40 12.09 0.30
CA ASP A 65 1.49 12.75 1.00
C ASP A 65 1.15 12.94 2.48
N TRP A 66 1.69 12.06 3.30
CA TRP A 66 1.55 12.08 4.76
C TRP A 66 2.72 12.78 5.47
N GLY A 67 3.54 13.51 4.71
CA GLY A 67 4.64 14.34 5.23
C GLY A 67 6.00 13.67 5.29
N MET A 68 6.13 12.44 4.79
CA MET A 68 7.37 11.66 4.76
C MET A 68 7.80 11.29 3.34
N VAL A 69 7.14 11.83 2.32
CA VAL A 69 7.59 11.67 0.93
C VAL A 69 8.87 12.47 0.74
N THR A 70 9.92 11.78 0.29
CA THR A 70 11.24 12.39 0.05
C THR A 70 11.25 13.24 -1.23
N ASP A 71 12.18 14.17 -1.35
CA ASP A 71 12.35 14.97 -2.58
C ASP A 71 12.66 14.08 -3.80
N LEU A 72 13.43 13.01 -3.58
CA LEU A 72 13.68 12.00 -4.62
C LEU A 72 12.37 11.32 -5.05
N GLY A 73 11.53 10.91 -4.10
CA GLY A 73 10.22 10.32 -4.40
C GLY A 73 9.34 11.27 -5.20
N ARG A 74 9.27 12.57 -4.83
CA ARG A 74 8.51 13.59 -5.56
C ARG A 74 9.02 13.77 -6.99
N ARG A 75 10.34 13.82 -7.16
CA ARG A 75 10.97 13.92 -8.48
C ARG A 75 10.64 12.70 -9.35
N ASN A 76 10.75 11.49 -8.80
CA ASN A 76 10.41 10.26 -9.52
C ASN A 76 8.93 10.21 -9.91
N ILE A 77 8.03 10.67 -9.04
CA ILE A 77 6.59 10.78 -9.36
C ILE A 77 6.42 11.68 -10.58
N SER A 78 6.96 12.88 -10.55
CA SER A 78 6.82 13.86 -11.62
C SER A 78 7.43 13.36 -12.92
N GLN A 79 8.64 12.82 -12.87
CA GLN A 79 9.34 12.31 -14.04
C GLN A 79 8.59 11.14 -14.67
N MET A 80 8.29 10.10 -13.90
CA MET A 80 7.63 8.90 -14.42
C MET A 80 6.24 9.18 -14.99
N CYS A 81 5.46 10.04 -14.31
CA CYS A 81 4.15 10.45 -14.82
C CYS A 81 4.28 11.28 -16.11
N GLY A 82 5.26 12.17 -16.20
CA GLY A 82 5.56 12.92 -17.41
C GLY A 82 5.98 12.04 -18.59
N ASP A 83 6.91 11.11 -18.35
CA ASP A 83 7.41 10.19 -19.39
C ASP A 83 6.31 9.23 -19.89
N MET A 84 5.38 8.84 -19.03
CA MET A 84 4.26 7.97 -19.36
C MET A 84 3.01 8.73 -19.87
N GLY A 85 3.00 10.06 -19.82
CA GLY A 85 1.84 10.88 -20.17
C GLY A 85 0.65 10.66 -19.23
N VAL A 86 0.91 10.40 -17.93
CA VAL A 86 -0.10 10.04 -16.93
C VAL A 86 -0.29 11.18 -15.93
N GLU A 87 -1.53 11.52 -15.63
CA GLU A 87 -1.86 12.50 -14.59
C GLU A 87 -1.65 11.92 -13.18
N ASN A 88 -1.24 12.79 -12.23
CA ASN A 88 -1.09 12.41 -10.82
C ASN A 88 -1.95 13.27 -9.90
N ILE A 89 -2.78 12.65 -9.08
CA ILE A 89 -3.55 13.29 -8.02
C ILE A 89 -2.77 13.17 -6.71
N ILE A 90 -2.39 14.30 -6.12
CA ILE A 90 -1.72 14.33 -4.82
C ILE A 90 -2.71 14.77 -3.75
N VAL A 91 -2.91 13.92 -2.74
CA VAL A 91 -3.68 14.26 -1.54
C VAL A 91 -2.71 14.43 -0.38
N ALA A 92 -2.54 15.66 0.08
CA ALA A 92 -1.69 15.96 1.23
C ALA A 92 -2.50 15.92 2.53
N ALA A 93 -1.94 15.27 3.56
CA ALA A 93 -2.44 15.39 4.92
C ALA A 93 -2.01 16.74 5.54
N ASP A 94 -2.51 17.05 6.74
CA ASP A 94 -1.87 18.05 7.58
C ASP A 94 -0.47 17.57 8.00
N ILE A 95 0.53 17.99 7.22
CA ILE A 95 1.93 17.57 7.36
C ILE A 95 2.48 17.90 8.75
N SER A 96 2.12 19.10 9.28
CA SER A 96 2.57 19.52 10.61
C SER A 96 2.03 18.60 11.70
N GLN A 97 0.73 18.30 11.66
CA GLN A 97 0.10 17.39 12.62
C GLN A 97 0.63 15.96 12.49
N LYS A 98 0.85 15.47 11.26
CA LYS A 98 1.42 14.13 11.01
C LYS A 98 2.83 14.01 11.60
N ARG A 99 3.69 14.99 11.36
CA ARG A 99 5.05 15.01 11.92
C ARG A 99 5.04 15.06 13.44
N LYS A 100 4.12 15.83 14.06
CA LYS A 100 3.91 15.85 15.49
C LYS A 100 3.49 14.48 16.03
N ASN A 101 2.55 13.82 15.37
CA ASN A 101 2.07 12.48 15.73
C ASN A 101 3.20 11.45 15.65
N ILE A 102 3.98 11.45 14.57
CA ILE A 102 5.15 10.57 14.40
C ILE A 102 6.17 10.81 15.52
N LYS A 103 6.48 12.08 15.84
CA LYS A 103 7.41 12.44 16.92
C LYS A 103 6.96 11.87 18.26
N MET A 104 5.68 12.02 18.62
CA MET A 104 5.13 11.49 19.86
C MET A 104 5.25 9.96 19.93
N ASN A 105 4.92 9.28 18.86
CA ASN A 105 4.99 7.81 18.78
C ASN A 105 6.44 7.30 18.81
N LEU A 106 7.37 8.01 18.17
CA LEU A 106 8.79 7.69 18.23
C LEU A 106 9.34 7.86 19.65
N GLN A 107 8.95 8.92 20.35
CA GLN A 107 9.32 9.13 21.75
C GLN A 107 8.76 8.04 22.67
N ALA A 108 7.54 7.57 22.41
CA ALA A 108 6.97 6.43 23.12
C ALA A 108 7.72 5.14 22.81
N TRP A 109 8.08 4.90 21.57
CA TRP A 109 8.82 3.72 21.15
C TRP A 109 10.22 3.66 21.77
N LEU A 110 10.92 4.78 21.86
CA LEU A 110 12.27 4.85 22.46
C LEU A 110 12.28 4.46 23.95
N LYS A 111 11.15 4.57 24.65
CA LYS A 111 11.06 4.15 26.06
C LYS A 111 10.98 2.62 26.22
N SER A 112 10.34 1.93 25.29
CA SER A 112 10.20 0.48 25.24
C SER A 112 10.20 0.01 23.78
N PRO A 113 11.41 -0.12 23.15
CA PRO A 113 11.50 -0.44 21.73
C PRO A 113 10.98 -1.84 21.43
N HIS A 114 10.00 -1.93 20.55
CA HIS A 114 9.42 -3.21 20.13
C HIS A 114 9.06 -3.18 18.64
N LEU A 115 9.58 -4.13 17.84
CA LEU A 115 9.40 -4.15 16.39
C LEU A 115 7.93 -4.34 15.97
N GLY A 116 7.12 -4.98 16.78
CA GLY A 116 5.67 -5.10 16.55
C GLY A 116 4.91 -3.77 16.61
N MET A 117 5.52 -2.72 17.17
CA MET A 117 4.94 -1.38 17.29
C MET A 117 5.30 -0.45 16.11
N MET A 118 6.06 -0.91 15.13
CA MET A 118 6.45 -0.10 13.95
C MET A 118 5.26 0.51 13.22
N ALA A 119 4.12 -0.18 13.17
CA ALA A 119 2.90 0.35 12.56
C ALA A 119 2.32 1.59 13.29
N MET A 120 2.67 1.81 14.57
CA MET A 120 2.27 3.01 15.31
C MET A 120 3.12 4.22 14.92
N LEU A 121 4.36 4.02 14.45
CA LEU A 121 5.27 5.10 14.11
C LEU A 121 4.83 5.85 12.85
N THR A 122 4.03 5.23 12.00
CA THR A 122 3.55 5.83 10.75
C THR A 122 2.30 6.70 10.91
N ALA A 123 1.68 6.71 12.12
CA ALA A 123 0.61 7.64 12.51
C ALA A 123 -0.46 7.88 11.43
N GLY A 124 -1.09 6.80 10.96
CA GLY A 124 -2.21 6.90 10.01
C GLY A 124 -1.80 7.04 8.53
N ASP A 125 -0.60 6.55 8.15
CA ASP A 125 -0.21 6.40 6.73
C ASP A 125 -1.25 5.59 5.94
N LYS A 126 -1.98 4.69 6.61
CA LYS A 126 -3.02 3.83 6.02
C LYS A 126 -4.26 4.59 5.54
N HIS A 127 -4.38 5.89 5.82
CA HIS A 127 -5.43 6.73 5.25
C HIS A 127 -5.43 6.78 3.72
N PHE A 128 -4.35 6.36 3.07
CA PHE A 128 -4.35 6.26 1.61
C PHE A 128 -5.45 5.32 1.07
N PHE A 129 -5.87 4.31 1.82
CA PHE A 129 -7.01 3.46 1.46
C PHE A 129 -8.35 4.20 1.50
N ARG A 130 -8.49 5.18 2.40
CA ARG A 130 -9.66 6.05 2.46
C ARG A 130 -9.71 6.97 1.23
N TYR A 131 -8.62 7.67 0.98
CA TYR A 131 -8.60 8.68 -0.07
C TYR A 131 -8.74 8.11 -1.47
N VAL A 132 -8.29 6.88 -1.73
CA VAL A 132 -8.55 6.22 -3.01
C VAL A 132 -10.05 6.01 -3.23
N GLU A 133 -10.81 5.67 -2.19
CA GLU A 133 -12.27 5.53 -2.30
C GLU A 133 -12.97 6.89 -2.51
N GLU A 134 -12.43 7.96 -1.96
CA GLU A 134 -12.91 9.33 -2.22
C GLU A 134 -12.63 9.75 -3.68
N ILE A 135 -11.45 9.43 -4.21
CA ILE A 135 -11.11 9.69 -5.61
C ILE A 135 -12.02 8.88 -6.55
N LYS A 136 -12.28 7.59 -6.26
CA LYS A 136 -13.23 6.77 -7.01
C LYS A 136 -14.61 7.43 -7.11
N LYS A 137 -15.11 7.98 -5.99
CA LYS A 137 -16.40 8.68 -5.96
C LYS A 137 -16.39 9.96 -6.78
N GLN A 138 -15.31 10.72 -6.74
CA GLN A 138 -15.19 12.01 -7.45
C GLN A 138 -15.01 11.83 -8.95
N THR A 139 -14.23 10.82 -9.36
CA THR A 139 -13.88 10.58 -10.76
C THR A 139 -14.81 9.61 -11.47
N GLY A 140 -15.59 8.82 -10.71
CA GLY A 140 -16.39 7.73 -11.27
C GLY A 140 -15.55 6.52 -11.74
N ILE A 141 -14.22 6.54 -11.57
CA ILE A 141 -13.33 5.44 -11.92
C ILE A 141 -13.46 4.36 -10.84
N LYS A 142 -13.80 3.14 -11.25
CA LYS A 142 -14.04 2.03 -10.30
C LYS A 142 -12.81 1.17 -10.06
N LEU A 143 -12.02 0.92 -11.09
CA LEU A 143 -10.88 0.00 -11.05
C LEU A 143 -9.68 0.60 -10.31
N ASN A 144 -9.13 -0.17 -9.39
CA ASN A 144 -7.84 0.10 -8.74
C ASN A 144 -6.82 -0.98 -9.09
N LEU A 145 -5.67 -0.57 -9.62
CA LEU A 145 -4.54 -1.45 -9.90
C LEU A 145 -3.35 -1.08 -9.02
N TRP A 146 -2.83 -2.05 -8.29
CA TRP A 146 -1.79 -1.85 -7.29
C TRP A 146 -0.50 -2.55 -7.65
N GLY A 147 0.61 -1.83 -7.60
CA GLY A 147 1.97 -2.36 -7.75
C GLY A 147 2.65 -2.54 -6.38
N VAL A 148 2.09 -3.39 -5.53
CA VAL A 148 2.69 -3.70 -4.22
C VAL A 148 3.58 -4.94 -4.35
N ASN A 149 4.82 -4.80 -3.92
CA ASN A 149 5.78 -5.91 -3.92
C ASN A 149 5.25 -7.09 -3.07
N PRO A 150 5.23 -8.31 -3.60
CA PRO A 150 4.81 -9.50 -2.86
C PRO A 150 5.57 -9.72 -1.55
N LEU A 151 6.82 -9.26 -1.45
CA LEU A 151 7.62 -9.29 -0.21
C LEU A 151 7.05 -8.39 0.89
N GLU A 152 6.39 -7.29 0.56
CA GLU A 152 5.76 -6.40 1.55
C GLU A 152 4.51 -7.01 2.17
N GLN A 153 3.93 -8.01 1.52
CA GLN A 153 2.72 -8.70 1.95
C GLN A 153 2.97 -9.77 3.04
N THR A 154 4.13 -9.76 3.65
CA THR A 154 4.64 -10.88 4.45
C THR A 154 4.18 -10.94 5.90
N HIS A 155 3.34 -10.12 6.40
CA HIS A 155 2.92 -10.13 7.83
C HIS A 155 4.07 -10.25 8.86
N PHE A 156 5.35 -10.05 8.45
CA PHE A 156 6.48 -10.23 9.36
C PHE A 156 6.36 -9.32 10.59
N LYS A 157 5.76 -8.13 10.44
CA LYS A 157 5.51 -7.18 11.54
C LYS A 157 4.58 -7.78 12.61
N THR A 158 3.62 -8.59 12.22
CA THR A 158 2.72 -9.27 13.16
C THR A 158 3.43 -10.41 13.89
N GLY A 159 4.43 -11.02 13.27
CA GLY A 159 5.29 -12.04 13.86
C GLY A 159 6.00 -11.55 15.13
N PHE A 160 6.43 -10.29 15.16
CA PHE A 160 7.03 -9.69 16.34
C PHE A 160 6.06 -9.53 17.51
N LEU A 161 4.76 -9.56 17.27
CA LEU A 161 3.70 -9.63 18.29
C LEU A 161 3.30 -11.09 18.60
N GLY A 162 4.07 -12.08 18.09
CA GLY A 162 3.82 -13.51 18.30
C GLY A 162 2.57 -14.02 17.57
N ILE A 163 2.17 -13.38 16.48
CA ILE A 163 1.12 -13.85 15.57
C ILE A 163 1.83 -14.51 14.40
N LYS A 164 1.64 -15.82 14.25
CA LYS A 164 2.28 -16.55 13.14
C LYS A 164 1.80 -16.00 11.81
N PRO A 165 2.71 -15.72 10.85
CA PRO A 165 2.32 -15.34 9.51
C PRO A 165 1.58 -16.50 8.86
N ASP A 166 0.48 -16.19 8.18
CA ASP A 166 -0.24 -17.12 7.35
C ASP A 166 0.22 -16.94 5.91
N PHE A 167 0.85 -17.97 5.37
CA PHE A 167 1.37 -17.95 3.99
C PHE A 167 0.38 -18.50 2.97
N GLU A 168 -0.76 -19.02 3.41
CA GLU A 168 -1.77 -19.63 2.54
C GLU A 168 -2.95 -18.68 2.24
N GLU A 169 -3.11 -17.60 3.00
CA GLU A 169 -4.16 -16.62 2.73
C GLU A 169 -3.79 -15.67 1.59
N ASP A 170 -4.56 -15.74 0.51
CA ASP A 170 -4.49 -14.80 -0.63
C ASP A 170 -4.92 -13.36 -0.28
N LYS A 171 -5.46 -13.14 0.91
CA LYS A 171 -6.05 -11.85 1.32
C LYS A 171 -5.15 -11.12 2.30
N VAL A 172 -4.26 -10.34 1.76
CA VAL A 172 -3.28 -9.56 2.51
C VAL A 172 -3.89 -8.50 3.44
N TYR A 173 -5.04 -7.97 3.10
CA TYR A 173 -5.63 -6.82 3.81
C TYR A 173 -6.87 -7.16 4.62
N THR A 174 -7.42 -8.35 4.49
CA THR A 174 -8.57 -8.83 5.25
C THR A 174 -8.23 -10.10 6.01
N ASN A 175 -7.25 -10.00 6.88
CA ASN A 175 -6.95 -11.08 7.83
C ASN A 175 -8.12 -11.23 8.80
N GLY A 176 -8.96 -12.20 8.71
CA GLY A 176 -10.16 -12.41 9.48
C GLY A 176 -10.29 -11.69 10.84
N VAL A 177 -11.47 -11.35 11.25
CA VAL A 177 -11.75 -10.53 12.45
C VAL A 177 -10.98 -11.01 13.69
N MET A 178 -10.88 -12.32 13.90
CA MET A 178 -10.17 -12.90 15.05
C MET A 178 -8.66 -12.64 15.03
N LYS A 179 -8.01 -12.68 13.87
CA LYS A 179 -6.58 -12.32 13.75
C LYS A 179 -6.37 -10.83 14.03
N GLN A 180 -7.25 -9.97 13.52
CA GLN A 180 -7.19 -8.54 13.79
C GLN A 180 -7.39 -8.22 15.27
N LEU A 181 -8.38 -8.82 15.91
CA LEU A 181 -8.59 -8.67 17.36
C LEU A 181 -7.37 -9.12 18.16
N ARG A 182 -6.80 -10.28 17.83
CA ARG A 182 -5.57 -10.78 18.47
C ARG A 182 -4.38 -9.87 18.25
N TYR A 183 -4.23 -9.33 17.04
CA TYR A 183 -3.19 -8.37 16.70
C TYR A 183 -3.33 -7.08 17.51
N HIS A 184 -4.53 -6.50 17.55
CA HIS A 184 -4.78 -5.27 18.28
C HIS A 184 -4.68 -5.45 19.80
N SER A 185 -5.10 -6.59 20.34
CA SER A 185 -4.96 -6.86 21.78
C SER A 185 -3.48 -6.93 22.22
N LYS A 186 -2.63 -7.54 21.39
CA LYS A 186 -1.18 -7.60 21.67
C LYS A 186 -0.51 -6.24 21.51
N ARG A 187 -0.92 -5.44 20.52
CA ARG A 187 -0.48 -4.03 20.40
C ARG A 187 -0.88 -3.23 21.63
N PHE A 188 -2.13 -3.37 22.06
CA PHE A 188 -2.61 -2.69 23.27
C PHE A 188 -1.78 -3.04 24.50
N LYS A 189 -1.46 -4.34 24.68
CA LYS A 189 -0.55 -4.76 25.77
C LYS A 189 0.81 -4.07 25.67
N ALA A 190 1.42 -4.02 24.49
CA ALA A 190 2.70 -3.33 24.29
C ALA A 190 2.58 -1.80 24.50
N MET A 191 1.42 -1.20 24.24
CA MET A 191 1.17 0.21 24.56
C MET A 191 1.10 0.48 26.07
N LEU A 192 0.62 -0.46 26.88
CA LEU A 192 0.64 -0.35 28.33
C LEU A 192 2.05 -0.33 28.89
N GLU A 193 3.00 -1.01 28.24
CA GLU A 193 4.41 -1.00 28.61
C GLU A 193 5.08 0.37 28.28
N SER A 194 4.52 1.13 27.35
CA SER A 194 4.94 2.50 27.03
C SER A 194 3.72 3.42 26.86
N PRO A 195 3.19 3.99 27.97
CA PRO A 195 1.96 4.78 27.96
C PRO A 195 2.00 6.02 27.07
N GLY A 196 3.17 6.47 26.62
CA GLY A 196 3.32 7.56 25.67
C GLY A 196 2.63 7.33 24.31
N TYR A 197 2.26 6.09 23.98
CA TYR A 197 1.43 5.77 22.82
C TYR A 197 -0.04 6.20 22.98
N PHE A 198 -0.51 6.42 24.21
CA PHE A 198 -1.85 6.95 24.46
C PHE A 198 -1.84 8.48 24.26
N ASN A 199 -1.80 8.91 23.02
CA ASN A 199 -1.73 10.30 22.60
C ASN A 199 -2.72 10.59 21.46
N SER A 200 -2.80 11.83 21.01
CA SER A 200 -3.75 12.27 19.98
C SER A 200 -3.59 11.56 18.61
N SER A 201 -2.45 10.91 18.36
CA SER A 201 -2.23 10.17 17.12
C SER A 201 -2.97 8.84 17.05
N LEU A 202 -3.50 8.33 18.19
CA LEU A 202 -4.21 7.06 18.22
C LEU A 202 -5.40 7.03 17.28
N TRP A 203 -6.20 8.10 17.27
CA TRP A 203 -7.34 8.19 16.38
C TRP A 203 -6.94 8.10 14.91
N ASP A 204 -5.88 8.78 14.54
CA ASP A 204 -5.30 8.77 13.21
C ASP A 204 -4.86 7.35 12.80
N THR A 205 -4.15 6.67 13.70
CA THR A 205 -3.67 5.30 13.48
C THR A 205 -4.83 4.29 13.40
N LEU A 206 -5.77 4.33 14.35
CA LEU A 206 -6.88 3.39 14.41
C LEU A 206 -7.85 3.55 13.25
N SER A 207 -8.18 4.79 12.86
CA SER A 207 -9.03 5.05 11.71
C SER A 207 -8.37 4.61 10.40
N GLY A 208 -7.07 4.84 10.21
CA GLY A 208 -6.33 4.34 9.07
C GLY A 208 -6.34 2.81 8.99
N GLU A 209 -6.12 2.13 10.11
CA GLU A 209 -6.20 0.67 10.19
C GLU A 209 -7.62 0.14 9.91
N TYR A 210 -8.66 0.87 10.31
CA TYR A 210 -10.04 0.53 9.98
C TYR A 210 -10.25 0.51 8.46
N TYR A 211 -9.85 1.58 7.76
CA TYR A 211 -9.96 1.63 6.30
C TYR A 211 -9.15 0.53 5.62
N ARG A 212 -7.97 0.22 6.13
CA ARG A 212 -7.13 -0.86 5.59
C ARG A 212 -7.75 -2.24 5.75
N SER A 213 -8.29 -2.55 6.93
CA SER A 213 -8.58 -3.93 7.35
C SER A 213 -10.05 -4.30 7.27
N PHE A 214 -10.96 -3.34 7.41
CA PHE A 214 -12.40 -3.61 7.53
C PHE A 214 -13.23 -3.07 6.37
N MET A 215 -12.73 -2.06 5.64
CA MET A 215 -13.44 -1.57 4.46
C MET A 215 -13.33 -2.58 3.31
N GLN A 216 -14.47 -2.86 2.68
CA GLN A 216 -14.51 -3.73 1.51
C GLN A 216 -13.80 -3.04 0.33
N LYS A 217 -12.86 -3.72 -0.27
CA LYS A 217 -12.16 -3.28 -1.47
C LYS A 217 -12.78 -3.93 -2.68
N LYS A 218 -13.58 -3.16 -3.43
CA LYS A 218 -14.17 -3.60 -4.69
C LYS A 218 -13.29 -3.15 -5.86
N ASP A 219 -13.25 -3.97 -6.90
CA ASP A 219 -12.54 -3.66 -8.16
C ASP A 219 -11.07 -3.32 -7.91
N TYR A 220 -10.40 -4.18 -7.15
CA TYR A 220 -9.07 -3.98 -6.61
C TYR A 220 -8.18 -5.18 -6.94
N TYR A 221 -7.17 -4.99 -7.76
CA TYR A 221 -6.26 -6.05 -8.19
C TYR A 221 -4.80 -5.65 -8.00
N HIS A 222 -3.97 -6.65 -7.69
CA HIS A 222 -2.52 -6.50 -7.62
C HIS A 222 -1.88 -6.94 -8.93
N ILE A 223 -1.08 -6.08 -9.55
CA ILE A 223 -0.40 -6.37 -10.80
C ILE A 223 0.60 -7.53 -10.64
N PHE A 224 1.28 -7.61 -9.50
CA PHE A 224 2.26 -8.64 -9.22
C PHE A 224 1.67 -10.00 -8.79
N ASP A 225 0.35 -10.13 -8.74
CA ASP A 225 -0.30 -11.45 -8.71
C ASP A 225 -0.24 -12.13 -10.10
N TYR A 226 0.03 -11.36 -11.17
CA TYR A 226 0.03 -11.80 -12.56
C TYR A 226 1.36 -11.59 -13.28
N TRP A 227 2.24 -10.74 -12.77
CA TRP A 227 3.60 -10.52 -13.26
C TRP A 227 4.61 -10.92 -12.21
N THR A 228 5.67 -11.61 -12.64
CA THR A 228 6.80 -11.92 -11.76
C THR A 228 7.50 -10.63 -11.36
N TRP A 229 7.72 -10.46 -10.06
CA TRP A 229 8.56 -9.41 -9.55
C TRP A 229 9.97 -9.98 -9.29
N GLU A 230 10.93 -9.60 -10.09
CA GLU A 230 12.35 -9.94 -9.95
C GLU A 230 13.17 -8.66 -10.07
N GLU A 231 14.13 -8.49 -9.16
CA GLU A 231 14.91 -7.25 -9.06
C GLU A 231 15.63 -6.88 -10.36
N ASN A 232 16.22 -7.86 -11.04
CA ASN A 232 16.91 -7.64 -12.32
C ASN A 232 15.94 -7.17 -13.40
N ILE A 233 14.80 -7.82 -13.55
CA ILE A 233 13.77 -7.44 -14.53
C ILE A 233 13.27 -6.03 -14.27
N VAL A 234 13.01 -5.71 -13.00
CA VAL A 234 12.53 -4.37 -12.60
C VAL A 234 13.56 -3.30 -12.92
N ASN A 235 14.83 -3.56 -12.59
CA ASN A 235 15.91 -2.60 -12.85
C ASN A 235 16.14 -2.43 -14.35
N ASP A 236 16.19 -3.50 -15.11
CA ASP A 236 16.40 -3.45 -16.56
C ASP A 236 15.26 -2.68 -17.26
N THR A 237 14.03 -2.84 -16.79
CA THR A 237 12.86 -2.15 -17.36
C THR A 237 12.85 -0.64 -17.03
N LEU A 238 13.35 -0.24 -15.86
CA LEU A 238 13.27 1.15 -15.40
C LEU A 238 14.51 2.00 -15.74
N ILE A 239 15.63 1.37 -16.06
CA ILE A 239 16.91 2.06 -16.36
C ILE A 239 17.14 2.21 -17.86
N ASN A 240 16.60 1.30 -18.67
CA ASN A 240 16.70 1.29 -20.14
C ASN A 240 15.42 1.88 -20.76
#